data_210d2b9d7c28756ae9e1f7f2be7223f6
#
_entry.id   210d2b9d7c28756ae9e1f7f2be7223f6
#
_cell.length_a   1.000
_cell.length_b   1.000
_cell.length_c   1.000
_cell.angle_alpha   90.00
_cell.angle_beta   90.00
_cell.angle_gamma   90.00
#
_symmetry.space_group_name_H-M   'P 1'
#
loop_
_entity.id
_entity.type
_entity.pdbx_description
1 polymer ?
#
loop_
_entity_poly.entity_id
_entity_poly.type
_entity_poly.pdbx_seq_one_letter_code
_entity_poly.pdbx_strand_id
1 'polypeptide(L)'
;VHNLPVQEASQNFQYNIENVLNMAVGQNPEVQFSVTNPNDGSFYDILNDVEFTTCAGGASRLQIGIAWNTDDYTNTNSGANPAQPMAAGLNALACFGNPGATPVAGQPGWFSVTAADPLPADATGTAAVTIDGHPAVTIDGSVERIPVKNVIEYVGIDGGAASARREVVDIANCDNCHKELSLHGNNRTDEPQVCVTCHNPNATDDRQRGAGACDATLGPDDVTVDMKVMVHAIHAAGATGVPYQVCGYNNSVHEYDFHYPGRLNNCEGCHIEGTYFPVDPSAVLGTTVDVGGNPTPIDDVAISPNTAVCSTCHVSDLARNHMVQNGGDFNAGKAADSTLISSGVETCELCHGEGRSADVEAVHGVRNFPLN
;
A
#
# COMPACT_ATOMS: atom_id res chain seq x y z
N VAL A 1 -12.76 -5.88 18.58
CA VAL A 1 -13.28 -5.17 19.76
C VAL A 1 -12.95 -3.72 19.56
N HIS A 2 -13.98 -2.86 19.43
CA HIS A 2 -13.78 -1.43 19.26
C HIS A 2 -13.36 -0.82 20.59
N ASN A 3 -12.19 -0.18 20.61
CA ASN A 3 -11.70 0.55 21.77
C ASN A 3 -12.11 2.02 21.65
N LEU A 4 -13.32 2.36 22.11
CA LEU A 4 -13.85 3.72 22.04
C LEU A 4 -12.86 4.80 22.54
N PRO A 5 -12.17 4.63 23.68
CA PRO A 5 -11.20 5.63 24.13
C PRO A 5 -10.04 5.87 23.15
N VAL A 6 -9.57 4.83 22.44
CA VAL A 6 -8.54 4.98 21.41
C VAL A 6 -9.08 5.75 20.20
N GLN A 7 -10.32 5.43 19.77
CA GLN A 7 -10.98 6.12 18.66
C GLN A 7 -11.32 7.57 18.98
N GLU A 8 -11.69 7.87 20.22
CA GLU A 8 -11.88 9.25 20.69
C GLU A 8 -10.56 10.01 20.73
N ALA A 9 -9.47 9.35 21.15
CA ALA A 9 -8.15 9.94 21.17
C ALA A 9 -7.63 10.26 19.77
N SER A 10 -7.94 9.41 18.76
CA SER A 10 -7.50 9.62 17.38
C SER A 10 -7.99 10.94 16.78
N GLN A 11 -9.16 11.41 17.21
CA GLN A 11 -9.75 12.66 16.74
C GLN A 11 -9.00 13.92 17.19
N ASN A 12 -8.01 13.78 18.07
CA ASN A 12 -7.16 14.88 18.49
C ASN A 12 -5.93 15.09 17.61
N PHE A 13 -5.68 14.21 16.64
CA PHE A 13 -4.48 14.25 15.84
C PHE A 13 -4.78 14.30 14.35
N GLN A 14 -4.09 15.21 13.66
CA GLN A 14 -4.12 15.34 12.22
C GLN A 14 -2.70 15.57 11.70
N TYR A 15 -2.29 14.79 10.71
CA TYR A 15 -1.04 15.02 10.00
C TYR A 15 -1.25 15.98 8.83
N ASN A 16 -0.30 16.88 8.59
CA ASN A 16 -0.34 17.82 7.48
C ASN A 16 1.01 17.85 6.78
N ILE A 17 1.02 17.71 5.46
CA ILE A 17 2.18 18.02 4.63
C ILE A 17 2.07 19.49 4.28
N GLU A 18 3.05 20.29 4.69
CA GLU A 18 2.99 21.75 4.57
C GLU A 18 3.76 22.24 3.35
N ASN A 19 4.87 21.57 3.03
CA ASN A 19 5.69 21.92 1.88
C ASN A 19 6.62 20.77 1.51
N VAL A 20 6.90 20.62 0.23
CA VAL A 20 7.87 19.66 -0.29
C VAL A 20 8.89 20.40 -1.15
N LEU A 21 10.15 20.27 -0.80
CA LEU A 21 11.26 20.96 -1.44
C LEU A 21 12.22 19.95 -2.09
N ASN A 22 12.97 20.40 -3.09
CA ASN A 22 14.00 19.61 -3.73
C ASN A 22 13.51 18.29 -4.35
N MET A 23 12.24 18.22 -4.79
CA MET A 23 11.67 17.04 -5.47
C MET A 23 12.17 16.98 -6.91
N ALA A 24 13.45 16.70 -7.07
CA ALA A 24 14.12 16.62 -8.35
C ALA A 24 15.16 15.48 -8.36
N VAL A 25 15.36 14.86 -9.51
CA VAL A 25 16.36 13.81 -9.69
C VAL A 25 17.75 14.29 -9.25
N GLY A 26 18.43 13.47 -8.45
CA GLY A 26 19.74 13.76 -7.87
C GLY A 26 19.74 14.76 -6.72
N GLN A 27 18.58 15.26 -6.28
CA GLN A 27 18.44 16.08 -5.08
C GLN A 27 17.92 15.23 -3.91
N ASN A 28 18.21 15.68 -2.69
CA ASN A 28 17.66 15.09 -1.47
C ASN A 28 16.33 15.78 -1.13
N PRO A 29 15.18 15.16 -1.32
CA PRO A 29 13.89 15.75 -1.00
C PRO A 29 13.80 16.16 0.47
N GLU A 30 13.21 17.31 0.73
CA GLU A 30 12.87 17.80 2.06
C GLU A 30 11.36 17.92 2.20
N VAL A 31 10.80 17.35 3.26
CA VAL A 31 9.38 17.42 3.56
C VAL A 31 9.17 18.24 4.84
N GLN A 32 8.42 19.32 4.72
CA GLN A 32 7.98 20.13 5.85
C GLN A 32 6.55 19.73 6.21
N PHE A 33 6.32 19.49 7.47
CA PHE A 33 5.05 18.94 7.96
C PHE A 33 4.72 19.48 9.35
N SER A 34 3.45 19.32 9.73
CA SER A 34 2.98 19.60 11.08
C SER A 34 2.06 18.49 11.59
N VAL A 35 1.86 18.46 12.90
CA VAL A 35 0.81 17.68 13.53
C VAL A 35 -0.08 18.65 14.32
N THR A 36 -1.37 18.61 14.08
CA THR A 36 -2.33 19.52 14.70
C THR A 36 -3.42 18.79 15.46
N ASN A 37 -3.99 19.47 16.44
CA ASN A 37 -5.27 19.07 17.02
C ASN A 37 -6.40 19.70 16.20
N PRO A 38 -7.21 18.94 15.47
CA PRO A 38 -8.25 19.49 14.60
C PRO A 38 -9.40 20.15 15.39
N ASN A 39 -9.51 19.90 16.70
CA ASN A 39 -10.58 20.47 17.53
C ASN A 39 -10.34 21.94 17.89
N ASP A 40 -9.08 22.37 17.99
CA ASP A 40 -8.73 23.74 18.38
C ASP A 40 -7.67 24.39 17.48
N GLY A 41 -7.10 23.62 16.53
CA GLY A 41 -6.08 24.09 15.61
C GLY A 41 -4.69 24.25 16.23
N SER A 42 -4.46 23.79 17.46
CA SER A 42 -3.16 23.85 18.10
C SER A 42 -2.17 22.89 17.44
N PHE A 43 -0.90 23.27 17.41
CA PHE A 43 0.19 22.41 16.94
C PHE A 43 0.76 21.58 18.07
N TYR A 44 1.10 20.33 17.78
CA TYR A 44 1.93 19.50 18.65
C TYR A 44 3.41 19.81 18.43
N ASP A 45 4.15 19.87 19.52
CA ASP A 45 5.62 19.85 19.48
C ASP A 45 6.13 18.41 19.51
N ILE A 46 6.33 17.84 18.32
CA ILE A 46 6.75 16.43 18.21
C ILE A 46 8.11 16.13 18.84
N LEU A 47 8.89 17.14 19.21
CA LEU A 47 10.18 16.98 19.88
C LEU A 47 10.06 16.92 21.40
N ASN A 48 8.98 17.46 21.96
CA ASN A 48 8.84 17.61 23.41
C ASN A 48 7.54 17.03 23.97
N ASP A 49 6.45 16.97 23.18
CA ASP A 49 5.17 16.44 23.66
C ASP A 49 5.25 14.95 23.92
N VAL A 50 4.65 14.50 25.02
CA VAL A 50 4.73 13.12 25.51
C VAL A 50 4.18 12.09 24.49
N GLU A 51 3.21 12.50 23.71
CA GLU A 51 2.57 11.70 22.66
C GLU A 51 3.57 11.29 21.56
N PHE A 52 4.62 12.06 21.36
CA PHE A 52 5.63 11.83 20.32
C PHE A 52 7.01 11.46 20.88
N THR A 53 7.22 11.60 22.18
CA THR A 53 8.49 11.27 22.84
C THR A 53 8.47 9.95 23.62
N THR A 54 7.33 9.27 23.66
CA THR A 54 7.18 7.96 24.31
C THR A 54 7.68 6.85 23.40
N CYS A 55 8.97 6.57 23.47
CA CYS A 55 9.66 5.67 22.52
C CYS A 55 9.68 4.19 22.93
N ALA A 56 9.45 3.88 24.20
CA ALA A 56 9.54 2.52 24.71
C ALA A 56 8.58 1.56 23.97
N GLY A 57 9.11 0.44 23.47
CA GLY A 57 8.35 -0.55 22.72
C GLY A 57 7.76 -0.04 21.38
N GLY A 58 8.27 1.09 20.86
CA GLY A 58 7.74 1.70 19.64
C GLY A 58 6.34 2.29 19.84
N ALA A 59 6.07 2.86 21.02
CA ALA A 59 4.75 3.41 21.36
C ALA A 59 4.42 4.66 20.53
N SER A 60 5.40 5.54 20.28
CA SER A 60 5.25 6.66 19.35
C SER A 60 6.01 6.39 18.06
N ARG A 61 5.42 6.70 16.93
CA ARG A 61 6.02 6.58 15.61
C ARG A 61 5.47 7.63 14.66
N LEU A 62 6.34 8.21 13.83
CA LEU A 62 5.96 9.12 12.77
C LEU A 62 6.96 8.97 11.62
N GLN A 63 6.49 8.67 10.45
CA GLN A 63 7.31 8.34 9.29
C GLN A 63 6.89 9.14 8.07
N ILE A 64 7.87 9.51 7.26
CA ILE A 64 7.67 10.13 5.95
C ILE A 64 8.11 9.13 4.88
N GLY A 65 7.30 8.91 3.86
CA GLY A 65 7.62 8.10 2.70
C GLY A 65 7.61 8.93 1.43
N ILE A 66 8.41 8.55 0.44
CA ILE A 66 8.43 9.14 -0.90
C ILE A 66 8.43 8.00 -1.92
N ALA A 67 7.37 7.92 -2.70
CA ALA A 67 7.21 6.96 -3.79
C ALA A 67 7.06 7.71 -5.12
N TRP A 68 7.36 7.10 -6.25
CA TRP A 68 7.31 7.77 -7.56
C TRP A 68 6.69 6.90 -8.64
N ASN A 69 6.47 7.52 -9.82
CA ASN A 69 5.77 6.92 -10.93
C ASN A 69 4.36 6.50 -10.52
N THR A 70 3.55 7.47 -10.13
CA THR A 70 2.26 7.28 -9.44
C THR A 70 1.19 6.54 -10.24
N ASP A 71 1.40 6.27 -11.53
CA ASP A 71 0.48 5.40 -12.28
C ASP A 71 0.34 4.04 -11.59
N ASP A 72 1.44 3.39 -11.22
CA ASP A 72 1.41 2.16 -10.43
C ASP A 72 2.66 1.92 -9.55
N TYR A 73 3.40 2.94 -9.21
CA TYR A 73 4.62 2.94 -8.40
C TYR A 73 5.71 1.97 -8.85
N THR A 74 6.83 2.53 -9.25
CA THR A 74 8.02 1.77 -9.66
C THR A 74 9.22 2.08 -8.76
N ASN A 75 8.99 2.16 -7.47
CA ASN A 75 10.04 2.48 -6.50
C ASN A 75 11.23 1.52 -6.64
N THR A 76 12.42 2.08 -6.73
CA THR A 76 13.67 1.34 -6.78
C THR A 76 14.56 1.76 -5.61
N ASN A 77 14.08 1.60 -4.39
CA ASN A 77 14.86 1.95 -3.21
C ASN A 77 16.23 1.24 -3.21
N SER A 78 17.27 1.95 -2.82
CA SER A 78 18.64 1.44 -2.72
C SER A 78 18.89 0.42 -1.59
N GLY A 79 17.86 -0.01 -0.89
CA GLY A 79 17.97 -0.95 0.25
C GLY A 79 17.72 -2.40 -0.11
N ALA A 80 17.66 -3.25 0.91
CA ALA A 80 17.34 -4.67 0.83
C ALA A 80 15.89 -4.95 0.41
N ASN A 81 15.12 -3.94 0.06
CA ASN A 81 13.74 -4.05 -0.42
C ASN A 81 13.48 -2.99 -1.48
N PRO A 82 13.84 -3.25 -2.74
CA PRO A 82 13.81 -2.26 -3.82
C PRO A 82 12.39 -1.74 -4.13
N ALA A 83 11.34 -2.51 -3.87
CA ALA A 83 9.97 -2.10 -4.14
C ALA A 83 9.41 -1.08 -3.14
N GLN A 84 10.08 -0.86 -2.03
CA GLN A 84 9.59 0.05 -0.99
C GLN A 84 9.87 1.52 -1.33
N PRO A 85 9.04 2.45 -0.83
CA PRO A 85 9.29 3.87 -0.98
C PRO A 85 10.67 4.24 -0.44
N MET A 86 11.32 5.18 -1.13
CA MET A 86 12.48 5.87 -0.60
C MET A 86 12.07 6.53 0.72
N ALA A 87 12.99 6.49 1.67
CA ALA A 87 12.72 7.04 2.98
C ALA A 87 11.53 6.41 3.74
N ALA A 88 11.04 5.24 3.30
CA ALA A 88 10.16 4.43 4.13
C ALA A 88 10.86 4.15 5.46
N GLY A 89 10.53 4.94 6.49
CA GLY A 89 11.23 4.92 7.76
C GLY A 89 12.14 6.12 7.99
N LEU A 90 12.02 7.22 7.22
CA LEU A 90 12.45 8.52 7.74
C LEU A 90 11.64 8.78 9.01
N ASN A 91 12.24 8.37 10.14
CA ASN A 91 11.67 8.65 11.43
C ASN A 91 11.75 10.15 11.69
N ALA A 92 10.59 10.79 11.73
CA ALA A 92 10.51 12.17 12.19
C ALA A 92 10.80 12.32 13.68
N LEU A 93 10.72 11.22 14.45
CA LEU A 93 10.95 11.22 15.90
C LEU A 93 12.37 10.76 16.24
N ALA A 94 12.99 11.43 17.18
CA ALA A 94 14.34 11.09 17.68
C ALA A 94 14.42 9.76 18.46
N CYS A 95 13.32 9.06 18.61
CA CYS A 95 13.14 7.85 19.42
C CYS A 95 14.06 6.67 19.05
N PHE A 96 14.55 6.61 17.83
CA PHE A 96 15.22 5.40 17.31
C PHE A 96 16.66 5.67 16.88
N GLY A 97 17.31 6.64 17.52
CA GLY A 97 18.71 6.96 17.25
C GLY A 97 18.96 7.74 15.96
N ASN A 98 17.93 8.14 15.26
CA ASN A 98 17.98 9.07 14.14
C ASN A 98 17.92 10.51 14.69
N PRO A 99 18.48 11.50 13.97
CA PRO A 99 18.43 12.90 14.43
C PRO A 99 17.00 13.45 14.55
N GLY A 100 16.00 12.74 14.00
CA GLY A 100 14.61 13.21 13.98
C GLY A 100 14.40 14.43 13.09
N ALA A 101 13.18 14.95 13.12
CA ALA A 101 12.85 16.19 12.43
C ALA A 101 13.46 17.41 13.13
N THR A 102 13.63 18.48 12.38
CA THR A 102 14.11 19.77 12.90
C THR A 102 13.01 20.82 12.74
N PRO A 103 12.88 21.79 13.68
CA PRO A 103 11.92 22.88 13.54
C PRO A 103 12.21 23.74 12.31
N VAL A 104 11.17 24.15 11.60
CA VAL A 104 11.29 25.07 10.47
C VAL A 104 11.37 26.51 10.98
N ALA A 105 12.44 27.22 10.63
CA ALA A 105 12.65 28.58 11.08
C ALA A 105 11.54 29.54 10.61
N GLY A 106 10.93 30.26 11.56
CA GLY A 106 9.87 31.22 11.28
C GLY A 106 8.48 30.60 11.09
N GLN A 107 8.33 29.28 11.22
CA GLN A 107 7.08 28.56 11.10
C GLN A 107 6.82 27.77 12.40
N PRO A 108 6.16 28.35 13.40
CA PRO A 108 5.88 27.66 14.66
C PRO A 108 5.04 26.40 14.43
N GLY A 109 5.44 25.28 15.03
CA GLY A 109 4.76 24.01 14.92
C GLY A 109 5.05 23.22 13.62
N TRP A 110 5.88 23.77 12.72
CA TRP A 110 6.33 23.03 11.53
C TRP A 110 7.68 22.38 11.78
N PHE A 111 7.83 21.20 11.23
CA PHE A 111 9.04 20.38 11.29
C PHE A 111 9.47 19.97 9.90
N SER A 112 10.75 19.71 9.73
CA SER A 112 11.34 19.30 8.45
C SER A 112 12.16 18.03 8.62
N VAL A 113 12.04 17.13 7.66
CA VAL A 113 12.94 16.00 7.45
C VAL A 113 13.48 16.03 6.03
N THR A 114 14.76 15.69 5.88
CA THR A 114 15.40 15.59 4.56
C THR A 114 15.81 14.14 4.30
N ALA A 115 15.53 13.63 3.10
CA ALA A 115 15.93 12.29 2.70
C ALA A 115 17.47 12.16 2.74
N ALA A 116 17.96 11.04 3.25
CA ALA A 116 19.40 10.78 3.30
C ALA A 116 20.00 10.59 1.91
N ASP A 117 19.24 9.92 1.02
CA ASP A 117 19.64 9.64 -0.34
C ASP A 117 18.96 10.61 -1.33
N PRO A 118 19.60 10.93 -2.45
CA PRO A 118 18.97 11.72 -3.50
C PRO A 118 17.91 10.91 -4.24
N LEU A 119 16.92 11.60 -4.82
CA LEU A 119 15.92 10.99 -5.69
C LEU A 119 16.64 10.31 -6.88
N PRO A 120 16.40 9.02 -7.14
CA PRO A 120 17.15 8.27 -8.14
C PRO A 120 16.78 8.67 -9.58
N ALA A 121 17.65 8.28 -10.53
CA ALA A 121 17.55 8.71 -11.92
C ALA A 121 16.33 8.11 -12.68
N ASP A 122 15.76 7.03 -12.17
CA ASP A 122 14.58 6.39 -12.71
C ASP A 122 13.26 6.96 -12.13
N ALA A 123 13.33 7.84 -11.15
CA ALA A 123 12.18 8.55 -10.65
C ALA A 123 11.69 9.58 -11.68
N THR A 124 10.48 9.40 -12.18
CA THR A 124 9.89 10.26 -13.21
C THR A 124 8.43 10.62 -12.87
N GLY A 125 7.90 11.61 -13.58
CA GLY A 125 6.49 11.97 -13.48
C GLY A 125 6.13 12.64 -12.16
N THR A 126 5.39 11.95 -11.32
CA THR A 126 4.91 12.44 -10.02
C THR A 126 5.45 11.59 -8.89
N ALA A 127 5.84 12.22 -7.80
CA ALA A 127 6.10 11.58 -6.52
C ALA A 127 4.88 11.70 -5.59
N ALA A 128 4.65 10.66 -4.81
CA ALA A 128 3.74 10.65 -3.69
C ALA A 128 4.54 10.80 -2.39
N VAL A 129 4.24 11.81 -1.62
CA VAL A 129 4.81 12.03 -0.28
C VAL A 129 3.77 11.62 0.74
N THR A 130 4.15 10.80 1.70
CA THR A 130 3.24 10.24 2.70
C THR A 130 3.67 10.56 4.12
N ILE A 131 2.70 10.72 5.02
CA ILE A 131 2.94 10.68 6.47
C ILE A 131 2.12 9.56 7.05
N ASP A 132 2.76 8.73 7.84
CA ASP A 132 2.17 7.61 8.54
C ASP A 132 2.76 7.48 9.96
N GLY A 133 2.11 6.68 10.80
CA GLY A 133 2.54 6.47 12.17
C GLY A 133 1.42 6.61 13.18
N HIS A 134 1.80 6.72 14.43
CA HIS A 134 0.87 6.87 15.56
C HIS A 134 1.54 7.63 16.71
N PRO A 135 0.85 8.56 17.36
CA PRO A 135 1.21 9.06 18.68
C PRO A 135 0.93 7.99 19.75
N ALA A 136 1.49 8.18 20.93
CA ALA A 136 1.23 7.38 22.11
C ALA A 136 0.45 8.18 23.16
N VAL A 137 -0.69 7.66 23.60
CA VAL A 137 -1.52 8.28 24.64
C VAL A 137 -1.72 7.30 25.79
N THR A 138 -1.63 7.78 27.01
CA THR A 138 -1.96 6.97 28.18
C THR A 138 -3.47 6.97 28.42
N ILE A 139 -4.09 5.80 28.28
CA ILE A 139 -5.51 5.56 28.49
C ILE A 139 -5.65 4.52 29.60
N ASP A 140 -6.36 4.83 30.66
CA ASP A 140 -6.59 3.95 31.80
C ASP A 140 -5.30 3.33 32.40
N GLY A 141 -4.20 4.08 32.35
CA GLY A 141 -2.88 3.68 32.85
C GLY A 141 -2.06 2.81 31.90
N SER A 142 -2.56 2.51 30.69
CA SER A 142 -1.85 1.82 29.62
C SER A 142 -1.44 2.82 28.54
N VAL A 143 -0.25 2.63 27.98
CA VAL A 143 0.20 3.41 26.82
C VAL A 143 -0.34 2.74 25.56
N GLU A 144 -1.18 3.48 24.85
CA GLU A 144 -1.86 3.02 23.62
C GLU A 144 -1.29 3.73 22.41
N ARG A 145 -1.17 3.01 21.29
CA ARG A 145 -0.84 3.54 19.97
C ARG A 145 -2.11 4.06 19.33
N ILE A 146 -2.17 5.34 19.05
CA ILE A 146 -3.38 5.98 18.55
C ILE A 146 -3.34 5.97 17.01
N PRO A 147 -4.25 5.26 16.34
CA PRO A 147 -4.34 5.30 14.89
C PRO A 147 -4.74 6.71 14.45
N VAL A 148 -4.01 7.25 13.49
CA VAL A 148 -4.30 8.56 12.90
C VAL A 148 -4.36 8.38 11.40
N LYS A 149 -5.43 8.90 10.77
CA LYS A 149 -5.56 8.83 9.32
C LYS A 149 -4.27 9.33 8.65
N ASN A 150 -3.70 8.48 7.82
CA ASN A 150 -2.50 8.83 7.07
C ASN A 150 -2.81 9.88 6.00
N VAL A 151 -1.80 10.61 5.56
CA VAL A 151 -1.95 11.63 4.53
C VAL A 151 -0.99 11.38 3.38
N ILE A 152 -1.39 11.81 2.20
CA ILE A 152 -0.61 11.74 0.98
C ILE A 152 -0.74 13.03 0.20
N GLU A 153 0.37 13.48 -0.40
CA GLU A 153 0.42 14.60 -1.31
C GLU A 153 1.19 14.21 -2.57
N TYR A 154 0.75 14.70 -3.71
CA TYR A 154 1.36 14.42 -5.01
C TYR A 154 2.14 15.62 -5.51
N VAL A 155 3.41 15.41 -5.83
CA VAL A 155 4.35 16.46 -6.22
C VAL A 155 5.03 16.10 -7.53
N GLY A 156 5.03 17.03 -8.49
CA GLY A 156 5.72 16.83 -9.75
C GLY A 156 7.24 16.78 -9.57
N ILE A 157 7.87 15.76 -10.12
CA ILE A 157 9.34 15.63 -10.15
C ILE A 157 9.91 16.64 -11.16
N ASP A 158 11.08 17.22 -10.85
CA ASP A 158 11.77 18.22 -11.67
C ASP A 158 10.89 19.45 -12.02
N GLY A 159 9.94 19.80 -11.16
CA GLY A 159 9.02 20.91 -11.37
C GLY A 159 7.91 20.65 -12.39
N GLY A 160 7.69 19.39 -12.75
CA GLY A 160 6.57 18.95 -13.58
C GLY A 160 5.21 19.14 -12.89
N ALA A 161 4.14 19.02 -13.66
CA ALA A 161 2.78 18.99 -13.09
C ALA A 161 2.57 17.70 -12.32
N ALA A 162 1.99 17.80 -11.12
CA ALA A 162 1.61 16.64 -10.33
C ALA A 162 0.35 15.99 -10.90
N SER A 163 0.33 14.65 -10.91
CA SER A 163 -0.83 13.83 -11.25
C SER A 163 -1.06 12.82 -10.13
N ALA A 164 -2.21 12.91 -9.49
CA ALA A 164 -2.58 11.94 -8.46
C ALA A 164 -2.69 10.53 -9.06
N ARG A 165 -2.39 9.52 -8.26
CA ARG A 165 -2.71 8.14 -8.62
C ARG A 165 -4.23 7.98 -8.74
N ARG A 166 -4.66 7.14 -9.66
CA ARG A 166 -6.08 6.80 -9.81
C ARG A 166 -6.66 6.26 -8.49
N GLU A 167 -7.84 6.70 -8.13
CA GLU A 167 -8.60 6.13 -7.02
C GLU A 167 -9.53 5.04 -7.55
N VAL A 168 -9.38 3.83 -7.04
CA VAL A 168 -10.17 2.66 -7.45
C VAL A 168 -11.01 2.09 -6.32
N VAL A 169 -10.72 2.46 -5.07
CA VAL A 169 -11.45 2.04 -3.88
C VAL A 169 -11.77 3.24 -3.01
N ASP A 170 -12.89 3.19 -2.32
CA ASP A 170 -13.25 4.16 -1.28
C ASP A 170 -13.05 3.50 0.09
N ILE A 171 -12.26 4.13 0.96
CA ILE A 171 -12.03 3.62 2.33
C ILE A 171 -13.33 3.50 3.11
N ALA A 172 -14.30 4.39 2.89
CA ALA A 172 -15.59 4.32 3.55
C ALA A 172 -16.34 3.01 3.25
N ASN A 173 -16.13 2.41 2.07
CA ASN A 173 -16.68 1.11 1.73
C ASN A 173 -16.02 -0.02 2.55
N CYS A 174 -14.69 0.05 2.74
CA CYS A 174 -13.95 -0.90 3.58
C CYS A 174 -14.41 -0.80 5.04
N ASP A 175 -14.63 0.43 5.53
CA ASP A 175 -14.97 0.72 6.92
C ASP A 175 -16.40 0.34 7.28
N ASN A 176 -17.26 0.04 6.32
CA ASN A 176 -18.54 -0.62 6.59
C ASN A 176 -18.37 -1.95 7.36
N CYS A 177 -17.24 -2.63 7.15
CA CYS A 177 -16.89 -3.88 7.87
C CYS A 177 -15.76 -3.66 8.86
N HIS A 178 -14.73 -2.91 8.48
CA HIS A 178 -13.52 -2.69 9.30
C HIS A 178 -13.70 -1.58 10.32
N LYS A 179 -14.64 -0.63 10.13
CA LYS A 179 -14.88 0.60 10.88
C LYS A 179 -13.72 1.60 10.88
N GLU A 180 -12.53 1.13 10.96
CA GLU A 180 -11.26 1.81 10.86
C GLU A 180 -10.25 0.78 10.39
N LEU A 181 -9.71 0.96 9.21
CA LEU A 181 -8.70 0.06 8.67
C LEU A 181 -7.33 0.50 9.13
N SER A 182 -6.95 0.09 10.35
CA SER A 182 -5.65 0.40 10.92
C SER A 182 -4.79 -0.85 11.05
N LEU A 183 -3.65 -0.85 10.35
CA LEU A 183 -2.77 -2.00 10.18
C LEU A 183 -1.33 -1.66 10.58
N HIS A 184 -0.43 -2.66 10.54
CA HIS A 184 0.97 -2.51 10.90
C HIS A 184 1.18 -1.91 12.30
N GLY A 185 0.35 -2.30 13.27
CA GLY A 185 0.42 -1.81 14.64
C GLY A 185 0.03 -0.35 14.79
N ASN A 186 -0.99 0.06 14.04
CA ASN A 186 -1.56 1.41 13.94
C ASN A 186 -0.69 2.44 13.19
N ASN A 187 0.30 1.98 12.43
CA ASN A 187 1.10 2.88 11.58
C ASN A 187 0.37 3.26 10.28
N ARG A 188 -0.51 2.40 9.78
CA ARG A 188 -1.18 2.57 8.48
C ARG A 188 -2.68 2.59 8.71
N THR A 189 -3.26 3.78 8.59
CA THR A 189 -4.67 4.02 8.96
C THR A 189 -5.41 4.78 7.86
N ASP A 190 -6.52 4.20 7.40
CA ASP A 190 -7.60 4.77 6.58
C ASP A 190 -7.17 5.56 5.33
N GLU A 191 -6.04 5.18 4.71
CA GLU A 191 -5.59 5.79 3.46
C GLU A 191 -5.04 4.75 2.48
N PRO A 192 -5.90 4.18 1.61
CA PRO A 192 -5.49 3.18 0.62
C PRO A 192 -4.38 3.65 -0.31
N GLN A 193 -4.31 4.94 -0.62
CA GLN A 193 -3.26 5.48 -1.47
C GLN A 193 -1.89 5.45 -0.79
N VAL A 194 -1.82 5.49 0.55
CA VAL A 194 -0.60 5.23 1.30
C VAL A 194 -0.24 3.75 1.27
N CYS A 195 -1.23 2.85 1.39
CA CYS A 195 -0.98 1.40 1.35
C CYS A 195 -0.29 0.96 0.05
N VAL A 196 -0.77 1.45 -1.10
CA VAL A 196 -0.25 1.04 -2.41
C VAL A 196 1.17 1.56 -2.70
N THR A 197 1.69 2.53 -1.97
CA THR A 197 3.08 2.95 -2.11
C THR A 197 4.05 1.83 -1.74
N CYS A 198 3.68 0.99 -0.78
CA CYS A 198 4.45 -0.18 -0.32
C CYS A 198 3.95 -1.49 -0.93
N HIS A 199 2.63 -1.63 -1.09
CA HIS A 199 1.96 -2.78 -1.69
C HIS A 199 1.76 -2.56 -3.20
N ASN A 200 2.85 -2.29 -3.89
CA ASN A 200 2.89 -2.03 -5.32
C ASN A 200 3.18 -3.31 -6.12
N PRO A 201 3.08 -3.29 -7.46
CA PRO A 201 3.24 -4.48 -8.29
C PRO A 201 4.57 -5.23 -8.14
N ASN A 202 5.61 -4.57 -7.69
CA ASN A 202 6.94 -5.16 -7.48
C ASN A 202 7.13 -5.76 -6.09
N ALA A 203 6.18 -5.56 -5.18
CA ALA A 203 6.35 -5.89 -3.77
C ALA A 203 6.02 -7.36 -3.49
N THR A 204 6.95 -8.01 -2.81
CA THR A 204 6.81 -9.35 -2.24
C THR A 204 7.08 -9.31 -0.72
N ASP A 205 6.95 -10.43 -0.06
CA ASP A 205 7.29 -10.57 1.34
C ASP A 205 8.79 -10.84 1.62
N ASP A 206 9.66 -10.69 0.61
CA ASP A 206 11.11 -10.92 0.65
C ASP A 206 11.76 -10.36 1.92
N ARG A 207 11.48 -9.09 2.24
CA ARG A 207 12.07 -8.44 3.41
C ARG A 207 11.83 -9.20 4.73
N GLN A 208 10.75 -9.94 4.84
CA GLN A 208 10.38 -10.68 6.04
C GLN A 208 10.87 -12.13 6.00
N ARG A 209 11.33 -12.58 4.81
CA ARG A 209 11.92 -13.90 4.59
C ARG A 209 13.30 -14.01 5.23
N GLY A 210 13.84 -15.16 5.18
CA GLY A 210 15.15 -15.52 5.72
C GLY A 210 15.07 -16.96 6.21
N ALA A 211 16.17 -17.59 6.53
CA ALA A 211 16.23 -18.99 6.98
C ALA A 211 15.48 -19.23 8.31
N GLY A 212 14.18 -18.93 8.37
CA GLY A 212 13.34 -18.98 9.55
C GLY A 212 12.05 -19.77 9.36
N ALA A 213 11.03 -19.44 10.18
CA ALA A 213 9.76 -20.17 10.20
C ALA A 213 8.97 -20.01 8.89
N CYS A 214 9.09 -18.87 8.22
CA CYS A 214 8.40 -18.65 6.95
C CYS A 214 8.90 -19.62 5.87
N ASP A 215 10.21 -19.68 5.62
CA ASP A 215 10.76 -20.55 4.57
C ASP A 215 10.49 -22.02 4.84
N ALA A 216 10.51 -22.43 6.12
CA ALA A 216 10.18 -23.80 6.49
C ALA A 216 8.70 -24.17 6.22
N THR A 217 7.80 -23.19 6.22
CA THR A 217 6.35 -23.41 6.07
C THR A 217 5.85 -23.09 4.65
N LEU A 218 6.32 -21.98 4.09
CA LEU A 218 5.83 -21.44 2.81
C LEU A 218 6.69 -21.84 1.61
N GLY A 219 7.89 -22.39 1.87
CA GLY A 219 8.89 -22.64 0.84
C GLY A 219 9.82 -21.43 0.62
N PRO A 220 10.76 -21.53 -0.30
CA PRO A 220 11.77 -20.49 -0.54
C PRO A 220 11.27 -19.30 -1.35
N ASP A 221 10.23 -19.50 -2.17
CA ASP A 221 9.75 -18.46 -3.09
C ASP A 221 8.93 -17.40 -2.33
N ASP A 222 9.16 -16.13 -2.66
CA ASP A 222 8.46 -15.02 -2.06
C ASP A 222 6.99 -14.95 -2.51
N VAL A 223 6.14 -14.49 -1.62
CA VAL A 223 4.72 -14.28 -1.91
C VAL A 223 4.48 -12.80 -2.25
N THR A 224 3.78 -12.55 -3.35
CA THR A 224 3.41 -11.18 -3.71
C THR A 224 2.55 -10.54 -2.64
N VAL A 225 2.86 -9.29 -2.31
CA VAL A 225 2.03 -8.43 -1.45
C VAL A 225 1.44 -7.25 -2.22
N ASP A 226 1.42 -7.33 -3.55
CA ASP A 226 0.75 -6.35 -4.41
C ASP A 226 -0.72 -6.20 -3.99
N MET A 227 -1.14 -4.97 -3.72
CA MET A 227 -2.44 -4.64 -3.15
C MET A 227 -3.61 -5.26 -3.93
N LYS A 228 -3.56 -5.20 -5.27
CA LYS A 228 -4.63 -5.74 -6.12
C LYS A 228 -4.78 -7.27 -6.02
N VAL A 229 -3.71 -7.99 -5.71
CA VAL A 229 -3.74 -9.44 -5.51
C VAL A 229 -4.01 -9.77 -4.05
N MET A 230 -3.26 -9.15 -3.14
CA MET A 230 -3.30 -9.44 -1.72
C MET A 230 -4.70 -9.27 -1.12
N VAL A 231 -5.35 -8.14 -1.37
CA VAL A 231 -6.68 -7.85 -0.79
C VAL A 231 -7.73 -8.82 -1.33
N HIS A 232 -7.73 -9.08 -2.65
CA HIS A 232 -8.67 -10.05 -3.23
C HIS A 232 -8.42 -11.46 -2.71
N ALA A 233 -7.17 -11.92 -2.66
CA ALA A 233 -6.82 -13.26 -2.18
C ALA A 233 -7.21 -13.46 -0.71
N ILE A 234 -6.94 -12.48 0.15
CA ILE A 234 -7.35 -12.52 1.57
C ILE A 234 -8.86 -12.70 1.72
N HIS A 235 -9.66 -11.91 1.00
CA HIS A 235 -11.12 -11.96 1.12
C HIS A 235 -11.74 -13.18 0.42
N ALA A 236 -11.11 -13.69 -0.64
CA ALA A 236 -11.60 -14.86 -1.37
C ALA A 236 -11.19 -16.20 -0.76
N ALA A 237 -10.21 -16.24 0.14
CA ALA A 237 -9.56 -17.45 0.63
C ALA A 237 -10.56 -18.55 1.06
N GLY A 238 -11.48 -18.23 1.95
CA GLY A 238 -12.45 -19.20 2.45
C GLY A 238 -13.47 -19.66 1.41
N ALA A 239 -13.76 -18.86 0.38
CA ALA A 239 -14.68 -19.23 -0.69
C ALA A 239 -14.01 -20.09 -1.77
N THR A 240 -12.74 -19.82 -2.07
CA THR A 240 -11.96 -20.57 -3.06
C THR A 240 -11.37 -21.84 -2.48
N GLY A 241 -11.21 -21.92 -1.17
CA GLY A 241 -10.46 -22.97 -0.48
C GLY A 241 -8.94 -22.88 -0.70
N VAL A 242 -8.46 -21.73 -1.17
CA VAL A 242 -7.03 -21.44 -1.34
C VAL A 242 -6.64 -20.39 -0.32
N PRO A 243 -5.99 -20.76 0.80
CA PRO A 243 -5.52 -19.79 1.78
C PRO A 243 -4.53 -18.80 1.18
N TYR A 244 -4.62 -17.54 1.58
CA TYR A 244 -3.55 -16.58 1.32
C TYR A 244 -2.57 -16.63 2.49
N GLN A 245 -1.33 -16.96 2.20
CA GLN A 245 -0.27 -17.09 3.22
C GLN A 245 0.86 -16.13 2.87
N VAL A 246 1.40 -15.46 3.86
CA VAL A 246 2.46 -14.46 3.69
C VAL A 246 3.39 -14.44 4.89
N CYS A 247 4.66 -14.14 4.66
CA CYS A 247 5.61 -13.90 5.74
C CYS A 247 5.46 -12.48 6.29
N GLY A 248 5.15 -12.38 7.55
CA GLY A 248 4.95 -11.11 8.24
C GLY A 248 6.12 -10.73 9.14
N TYR A 249 5.92 -9.69 9.94
CA TYR A 249 6.91 -9.15 10.87
C TYR A 249 7.54 -10.24 11.76
N ASN A 250 8.85 -10.16 11.99
CA ASN A 250 9.64 -11.14 12.73
C ASN A 250 9.62 -12.56 12.14
N ASN A 251 9.58 -12.69 10.82
CA ASN A 251 9.58 -14.00 10.14
C ASN A 251 8.43 -14.90 10.65
N SER A 252 7.24 -14.33 10.81
CA SER A 252 6.04 -15.02 11.25
C SER A 252 5.11 -15.31 10.08
N VAL A 253 4.63 -16.56 9.98
CA VAL A 253 3.65 -16.94 8.96
C VAL A 253 2.29 -16.38 9.34
N HIS A 254 1.68 -15.63 8.43
CA HIS A 254 0.30 -15.22 8.50
C HIS A 254 -0.51 -15.99 7.47
N GLU A 255 -1.61 -16.58 7.90
CA GLU A 255 -2.51 -17.34 7.04
C GLU A 255 -3.92 -16.75 7.14
N TYR A 256 -4.53 -16.54 5.97
CA TYR A 256 -5.89 -16.05 5.83
C TYR A 256 -6.69 -17.13 5.10
N ASP A 257 -7.65 -17.74 5.79
CA ASP A 257 -8.53 -18.82 5.32
C ASP A 257 -10.00 -18.60 5.67
N PHE A 258 -10.32 -17.44 6.22
CA PHE A 258 -11.66 -17.13 6.73
C PHE A 258 -12.68 -16.93 5.60
N HIS A 259 -13.95 -17.19 5.90
CA HIS A 259 -15.05 -16.87 5.00
C HIS A 259 -15.40 -15.38 5.09
N TYR A 260 -15.33 -14.71 3.96
CA TYR A 260 -15.76 -13.31 3.84
C TYR A 260 -17.25 -13.19 4.21
N PRO A 261 -17.64 -12.30 5.12
CA PRO A 261 -19.03 -12.19 5.58
C PRO A 261 -19.96 -11.52 4.57
N GLY A 262 -19.41 -10.83 3.58
CA GLY A 262 -20.14 -10.17 2.52
C GLY A 262 -20.30 -11.03 1.26
N ARG A 263 -20.53 -10.37 0.14
CA ARG A 263 -20.65 -11.00 -1.18
C ARG A 263 -19.44 -10.65 -2.02
N LEU A 264 -18.62 -11.63 -2.36
CA LEU A 264 -17.39 -11.45 -3.16
C LEU A 264 -17.67 -10.91 -4.57
N ASN A 265 -18.85 -11.14 -5.10
CA ASN A 265 -19.27 -10.63 -6.40
C ASN A 265 -19.86 -9.20 -6.35
N ASN A 266 -19.86 -8.55 -5.18
CA ASN A 266 -20.22 -7.14 -5.03
C ASN A 266 -18.96 -6.28 -5.09
N CYS A 267 -18.46 -5.98 -6.29
CA CYS A 267 -17.25 -5.20 -6.49
C CYS A 267 -17.35 -3.80 -5.86
N GLU A 268 -18.53 -3.16 -5.96
CA GLU A 268 -18.79 -1.83 -5.39
C GLU A 268 -18.91 -1.81 -3.86
N GLY A 269 -18.84 -2.97 -3.21
CA GLY A 269 -18.66 -3.07 -1.77
C GLY A 269 -17.29 -2.57 -1.27
N CYS A 270 -16.33 -2.38 -2.19
CA CYS A 270 -14.99 -1.82 -1.93
C CYS A 270 -14.62 -0.78 -2.99
N HIS A 271 -14.90 -1.07 -4.27
CA HIS A 271 -14.53 -0.23 -5.40
C HIS A 271 -15.50 0.95 -5.59
N ILE A 272 -14.95 2.04 -6.08
CA ILE A 272 -15.72 3.13 -6.66
C ILE A 272 -16.39 2.60 -7.95
N GLU A 273 -17.65 2.95 -8.18
CA GLU A 273 -18.41 2.49 -9.34
C GLU A 273 -17.63 2.67 -10.65
N GLY A 274 -17.55 1.62 -11.44
CA GLY A 274 -16.89 1.62 -12.75
C GLY A 274 -15.36 1.65 -12.75
N THR A 275 -14.69 1.55 -11.58
CA THR A 275 -13.21 1.63 -11.52
C THR A 275 -12.52 0.27 -11.48
N TYR A 276 -13.26 -0.83 -11.39
CA TYR A 276 -12.70 -2.17 -11.26
C TYR A 276 -12.47 -2.90 -12.59
N PHE A 277 -13.19 -2.52 -13.64
CA PHE A 277 -13.01 -3.07 -15.00
C PHE A 277 -13.65 -2.15 -16.07
N PRO A 278 -13.05 -1.97 -17.28
CA PRO A 278 -11.77 -2.52 -17.72
C PRO A 278 -10.56 -1.86 -17.04
N VAL A 279 -9.45 -2.59 -16.97
CA VAL A 279 -8.19 -2.07 -16.47
C VAL A 279 -7.45 -1.35 -17.59
N ASP A 280 -6.98 -0.13 -17.34
CA ASP A 280 -6.11 0.56 -18.28
C ASP A 280 -4.71 -0.11 -18.31
N PRO A 281 -4.34 -0.80 -19.41
CA PRO A 281 -3.08 -1.52 -19.49
C PRO A 281 -1.85 -0.60 -19.50
N SER A 282 -2.04 0.71 -19.71
CA SER A 282 -0.95 1.69 -19.65
C SER A 282 -0.66 2.19 -18.24
N ALA A 283 -1.62 2.01 -17.32
CA ALA A 283 -1.54 2.51 -15.95
C ALA A 283 -1.48 1.40 -14.89
N VAL A 284 -1.58 0.11 -15.29
CA VAL A 284 -1.54 -1.02 -14.36
C VAL A 284 -0.45 -1.99 -14.77
N LEU A 285 0.52 -2.18 -13.88
CA LEU A 285 1.63 -3.09 -14.08
C LEU A 285 1.26 -4.55 -13.73
N GLY A 286 2.04 -5.48 -14.26
CA GLY A 286 1.95 -6.89 -13.88
C GLY A 286 2.39 -7.11 -12.43
N THR A 287 1.82 -8.12 -11.78
CA THR A 287 2.16 -8.48 -10.40
C THR A 287 3.39 -9.38 -10.37
N THR A 288 4.39 -9.02 -9.60
CA THR A 288 5.60 -9.83 -9.43
C THR A 288 5.31 -11.16 -8.73
N VAL A 289 5.92 -12.21 -9.27
CA VAL A 289 5.97 -13.55 -8.69
C VAL A 289 7.42 -14.01 -8.69
N ASP A 290 7.90 -14.36 -7.52
CA ASP A 290 9.20 -15.01 -7.36
C ASP A 290 9.12 -16.47 -7.84
N VAL A 291 10.15 -16.90 -8.54
CA VAL A 291 10.28 -18.26 -9.04
C VAL A 291 11.72 -18.76 -8.85
N GLY A 292 11.86 -20.05 -8.67
CA GLY A 292 13.19 -20.68 -8.67
C GLY A 292 13.90 -20.72 -7.32
N GLY A 293 13.30 -20.22 -6.25
CA GLY A 293 13.85 -20.29 -4.88
C GLY A 293 15.12 -19.47 -4.68
N ASN A 294 15.28 -18.40 -5.43
CA ASN A 294 16.42 -17.49 -5.34
C ASN A 294 15.90 -16.11 -4.86
N PRO A 295 16.35 -15.59 -3.73
CA PRO A 295 15.86 -14.32 -3.19
C PRO A 295 16.34 -13.09 -3.97
N THR A 296 16.73 -13.24 -5.22
CA THR A 296 17.15 -12.13 -6.07
C THR A 296 16.10 -11.84 -7.12
N PRO A 297 15.72 -10.58 -7.35
CA PRO A 297 14.68 -10.19 -8.32
C PRO A 297 15.03 -10.51 -9.80
N ILE A 298 16.17 -11.14 -10.07
CA ILE A 298 16.68 -11.31 -11.44
C ILE A 298 15.93 -12.39 -12.22
N ASP A 299 15.38 -13.37 -11.54
CA ASP A 299 14.61 -14.48 -12.08
C ASP A 299 13.11 -14.34 -11.87
N ASP A 300 12.68 -13.29 -11.18
CA ASP A 300 11.28 -12.97 -11.01
C ASP A 300 10.55 -12.80 -12.35
N VAL A 301 9.33 -13.24 -12.36
CA VAL A 301 8.40 -13.07 -13.47
C VAL A 301 7.22 -12.22 -13.01
N ALA A 302 6.28 -11.96 -13.92
CA ALA A 302 5.06 -11.27 -13.55
C ALA A 302 3.82 -11.99 -14.08
N ILE A 303 2.72 -11.84 -13.36
CA ILE A 303 1.39 -12.15 -13.88
C ILE A 303 0.85 -10.89 -14.54
N SER A 304 0.27 -11.02 -15.73
CA SER A 304 -0.34 -9.87 -16.42
C SER A 304 -1.52 -9.27 -15.64
N PRO A 305 -1.81 -7.98 -15.78
CA PRO A 305 -2.64 -7.21 -14.84
C PRO A 305 -4.02 -7.77 -14.54
N ASN A 306 -4.84 -8.02 -15.58
CA ASN A 306 -6.19 -8.58 -15.39
C ASN A 306 -6.13 -10.02 -14.86
N THR A 307 -5.22 -10.82 -15.40
CA THR A 307 -5.01 -12.22 -14.99
C THR A 307 -4.66 -12.29 -13.50
N ALA A 308 -3.79 -11.42 -13.02
CA ALA A 308 -3.37 -11.38 -11.62
C ALA A 308 -4.56 -11.21 -10.68
N VAL A 309 -5.46 -10.28 -10.99
CA VAL A 309 -6.66 -10.03 -10.17
C VAL A 309 -7.70 -11.14 -10.32
N CYS A 310 -8.08 -11.48 -11.55
CA CYS A 310 -9.15 -12.45 -11.80
C CYS A 310 -8.83 -13.84 -11.23
N SER A 311 -7.55 -14.25 -11.29
CA SER A 311 -7.10 -15.55 -10.78
C SER A 311 -7.14 -15.69 -9.26
N THR A 312 -7.30 -14.62 -8.51
CA THR A 312 -7.46 -14.67 -7.05
C THR A 312 -8.80 -15.31 -6.63
N CYS A 313 -9.83 -15.20 -7.48
CA CYS A 313 -11.15 -15.79 -7.27
C CYS A 313 -11.40 -16.97 -8.22
N HIS A 314 -10.98 -16.86 -9.48
CA HIS A 314 -11.17 -17.87 -10.52
C HIS A 314 -9.98 -18.86 -10.54
N VAL A 315 -9.88 -19.71 -9.51
CA VAL A 315 -8.73 -20.58 -9.20
C VAL A 315 -8.69 -21.91 -9.97
N SER A 316 -9.73 -22.23 -10.76
CA SER A 316 -9.79 -23.51 -11.46
C SER A 316 -8.84 -23.57 -12.67
N ASP A 317 -8.35 -24.77 -13.02
CA ASP A 317 -7.53 -24.98 -14.22
C ASP A 317 -8.24 -24.52 -15.50
N LEU A 318 -9.58 -24.67 -15.55
CA LEU A 318 -10.38 -24.20 -16.69
C LEU A 318 -10.30 -22.68 -16.83
N ALA A 319 -10.45 -21.96 -15.72
CA ALA A 319 -10.35 -20.49 -15.71
C ALA A 319 -8.93 -20.04 -16.08
N ARG A 320 -7.90 -20.69 -15.51
CA ARG A 320 -6.50 -20.41 -15.84
C ARG A 320 -6.23 -20.60 -17.34
N ASN A 321 -6.67 -21.72 -17.91
CA ASN A 321 -6.48 -22.00 -19.33
C ASN A 321 -7.25 -21.00 -20.23
N HIS A 322 -8.45 -20.58 -19.80
CA HIS A 322 -9.21 -19.54 -20.49
C HIS A 322 -8.45 -18.20 -20.51
N MET A 323 -7.89 -17.77 -19.37
CA MET A 323 -7.08 -16.55 -19.29
C MET A 323 -5.87 -16.63 -20.24
N VAL A 324 -5.12 -17.73 -20.22
CA VAL A 324 -3.95 -17.93 -21.10
C VAL A 324 -4.34 -17.87 -22.57
N GLN A 325 -5.45 -18.52 -22.97
CA GLN A 325 -5.94 -18.48 -24.35
C GLN A 325 -6.34 -17.09 -24.83
N ASN A 326 -6.63 -16.17 -23.91
CA ASN A 326 -7.04 -14.80 -24.18
C ASN A 326 -5.96 -13.76 -23.84
N GLY A 327 -4.70 -14.17 -23.85
CA GLY A 327 -3.54 -13.29 -23.70
C GLY A 327 -3.08 -13.06 -22.27
N GLY A 328 -3.74 -13.70 -21.28
CA GLY A 328 -3.27 -13.72 -19.91
C GLY A 328 -1.95 -14.48 -19.78
N ASP A 329 -1.01 -13.95 -19.06
CA ASP A 329 0.29 -14.56 -18.83
C ASP A 329 0.59 -14.67 -17.34
N PHE A 330 0.88 -15.88 -16.87
CA PHE A 330 1.24 -16.17 -15.49
C PHE A 330 2.75 -16.22 -15.27
N ASN A 331 3.52 -15.97 -16.31
CA ASN A 331 4.98 -16.14 -16.30
C ASN A 331 5.65 -15.16 -17.26
N ALA A 332 5.10 -13.96 -17.36
CA ALA A 332 5.61 -12.93 -18.23
C ALA A 332 7.00 -12.46 -17.78
N GLY A 333 7.89 -12.24 -18.73
CA GLY A 333 9.13 -11.53 -18.42
C GLY A 333 8.84 -10.12 -17.95
N LYS A 334 9.58 -9.65 -16.95
CA LYS A 334 9.45 -8.29 -16.42
C LYS A 334 10.78 -7.54 -16.39
N ALA A 335 10.73 -6.21 -16.50
CA ALA A 335 11.81 -5.33 -16.17
C ALA A 335 11.86 -5.08 -14.64
N ALA A 336 12.93 -4.46 -14.17
CA ALA A 336 13.10 -4.15 -12.74
C ALA A 336 12.00 -3.23 -12.16
N ASP A 337 11.34 -2.46 -13.02
CA ASP A 337 10.22 -1.57 -12.68
C ASP A 337 8.84 -2.23 -12.84
N SER A 338 8.77 -3.57 -12.91
CA SER A 338 7.57 -4.38 -13.16
C SER A 338 6.88 -4.16 -14.52
N THR A 339 7.46 -3.42 -15.44
CA THR A 339 6.98 -3.37 -16.81
C THR A 339 7.12 -4.74 -17.48
N LEU A 340 6.07 -5.21 -18.13
CA LEU A 340 6.11 -6.50 -18.83
C LEU A 340 6.96 -6.40 -20.09
N ILE A 341 7.97 -7.27 -20.19
CA ILE A 341 8.87 -7.33 -21.37
C ILE A 341 8.24 -8.14 -22.51
N SER A 342 7.48 -9.18 -22.16
CA SER A 342 6.96 -10.15 -23.14
C SER A 342 5.62 -10.72 -22.68
N SER A 343 4.60 -9.90 -22.59
CA SER A 343 3.23 -10.41 -22.45
C SER A 343 2.47 -10.25 -23.75
N GLY A 344 1.60 -11.20 -24.04
CA GLY A 344 0.51 -10.96 -24.99
C GLY A 344 -0.38 -9.81 -24.50
N VAL A 345 -1.13 -9.22 -25.40
CA VAL A 345 -2.18 -8.25 -25.01
C VAL A 345 -3.35 -9.04 -24.44
N GLU A 346 -3.71 -8.80 -23.19
CA GLU A 346 -4.93 -9.36 -22.60
C GLU A 346 -6.17 -8.84 -23.36
N THR A 347 -6.96 -9.78 -23.90
CA THR A 347 -8.15 -9.46 -24.71
C THR A 347 -9.45 -9.60 -23.92
N CYS A 348 -9.37 -9.61 -22.61
CA CYS A 348 -10.48 -9.86 -21.67
C CYS A 348 -11.67 -8.92 -21.93
N GLU A 349 -11.41 -7.64 -22.21
CA GLU A 349 -12.44 -6.63 -22.44
C GLU A 349 -13.33 -6.92 -23.66
N LEU A 350 -12.84 -7.67 -24.65
CA LEU A 350 -13.63 -8.01 -25.83
C LEU A 350 -14.92 -8.81 -25.50
N CYS A 351 -14.85 -9.61 -24.43
CA CYS A 351 -15.99 -10.41 -23.98
C CYS A 351 -16.52 -9.96 -22.61
N HIS A 352 -15.66 -9.40 -21.75
CA HIS A 352 -15.97 -9.04 -20.36
C HIS A 352 -16.22 -7.53 -20.14
N GLY A 353 -16.03 -6.69 -21.15
CA GLY A 353 -16.32 -5.27 -21.11
C GLY A 353 -17.81 -4.96 -21.00
N GLU A 354 -18.14 -3.71 -20.71
CA GLU A 354 -19.52 -3.22 -20.56
C GLU A 354 -20.38 -3.56 -21.76
N GLY A 355 -21.55 -4.15 -21.51
CA GLY A 355 -22.53 -4.56 -22.53
C GLY A 355 -22.09 -5.74 -23.41
N ARG A 356 -20.99 -6.42 -23.09
CA ARG A 356 -20.51 -7.61 -23.81
C ARG A 356 -21.20 -8.89 -23.33
N SER A 357 -20.92 -10.00 -24.00
CA SER A 357 -21.57 -11.30 -23.74
C SER A 357 -21.36 -11.86 -22.36
N ALA A 358 -20.27 -11.49 -21.71
CA ALA A 358 -19.91 -11.89 -20.36
C ALA A 358 -19.43 -10.66 -19.53
N ASP A 359 -20.14 -9.55 -19.70
CA ASP A 359 -19.93 -8.31 -18.96
C ASP A 359 -19.71 -8.59 -17.47
N VAL A 360 -18.61 -8.11 -16.91
CA VAL A 360 -18.20 -8.37 -15.53
C VAL A 360 -19.30 -7.97 -14.53
N GLU A 361 -19.90 -6.80 -14.69
CA GLU A 361 -20.95 -6.34 -13.79
C GLU A 361 -22.20 -7.22 -13.90
N ALA A 362 -22.58 -7.59 -15.13
CA ALA A 362 -23.78 -8.38 -15.37
C ALA A 362 -23.64 -9.82 -14.85
N VAL A 363 -22.51 -10.50 -15.12
CA VAL A 363 -22.31 -11.91 -14.69
C VAL A 363 -22.08 -12.04 -13.18
N HIS A 364 -21.52 -11.03 -12.54
CA HIS A 364 -21.39 -10.96 -11.08
C HIS A 364 -22.64 -10.39 -10.40
N GLY A 365 -23.53 -9.76 -11.16
CA GLY A 365 -24.76 -9.17 -10.63
C GLY A 365 -24.51 -7.96 -9.74
N VAL A 366 -23.45 -7.20 -9.97
CA VAL A 366 -23.02 -6.08 -9.13
C VAL A 366 -24.15 -5.08 -8.88
N ARG A 367 -24.88 -4.71 -9.93
CA ARG A 367 -26.01 -3.73 -9.85
C ARG A 367 -27.30 -4.30 -9.24
N ASN A 368 -27.35 -5.58 -8.89
CA ASN A 368 -28.51 -6.21 -8.28
C ASN A 368 -28.52 -6.12 -6.73
N PHE A 369 -27.52 -5.50 -6.15
CA PHE A 369 -27.42 -5.34 -4.71
C PHE A 369 -27.78 -3.90 -4.34
N PRO A 370 -28.84 -3.68 -3.54
CA PRO A 370 -29.06 -2.35 -2.99
C PRO A 370 -27.83 -1.99 -2.13
N LEU A 371 -27.29 -0.82 -2.39
CA LEU A 371 -26.34 -0.19 -1.47
C LEU A 371 -27.09 0.03 -0.15
N ASN A 372 -26.71 -0.68 0.90
CA ASN A 372 -27.30 -0.52 2.23
C ASN A 372 -26.61 0.62 2.98
#